data_40f9e0b77fc5ff1998cf91217f15e239
#
_entry.id   40f9e0b77fc5ff1998cf91217f15e239
#
_cell.length_a   1.000
_cell.length_b   1.000
_cell.length_c   1.000
_cell.angle_alpha   90.00
_cell.angle_beta   90.00
_cell.angle_gamma   90.00
#
_symmetry.space_group_name_H-M   'P 1'
#
loop_
_entity.id
_entity.type
_entity.pdbx_description
1 polymer ?
#
loop_
_entity_poly.entity_id
_entity_poly.type
_entity_poly.pdbx_seq_one_letter_code
_entity_poly.pdbx_strand_id
1 'polypeptide(L)'
;MVGWKFCAGTALLFVLAIVSTQSAQAQLIKLNVGYSAISGDALPAWLAKDAGIFEKNGLDVQPVFFTGGTTAVMALVSADTPIAQLAGPAVVNSVMAGSDATIVAGGVISLNYYLLSRPDIKTPEQLKGGSVAISRFGSSSDFIARYALTKIGLTPGKDVTIVQIGSTTARVDAVLAGRVQATVVNPPASIIAQKRGMNTLADLPKLGLVYQHTAVATNKKYIRENRDVVRRYVKSQIEAVHRIYTDKESAVRALGRFIGRTVDRDVLEKTWENLISESVLPRKQYPSVEGLKTILASEPKAKSHNPEDYFDASFVRELDQSGYIDSLYKKR
;
A
#
# COMPACT_ATOMS: atom_id res chain seq x y z
N MET A 1 46.80 -11.69 88.26
CA MET A 1 46.94 -10.68 87.18
C MET A 1 46.48 -11.30 85.90
N VAL A 2 45.36 -10.85 85.42
CA VAL A 2 44.54 -11.50 84.37
C VAL A 2 44.94 -10.84 83.03
N GLY A 3 45.40 -11.68 82.09
CA GLY A 3 45.68 -11.24 80.69
C GLY A 3 44.51 -11.50 79.77
N TRP A 4 43.98 -10.46 79.16
CA TRP A 4 42.92 -10.49 78.23
C TRP A 4 43.45 -10.63 76.78
N LYS A 5 43.11 -11.70 76.16
CA LYS A 5 43.37 -11.96 74.70
C LYS A 5 42.25 -11.37 73.85
N PHE A 6 42.55 -10.41 73.00
CA PHE A 6 41.70 -9.90 71.99
C PHE A 6 41.72 -10.86 70.80
N CYS A 7 40.54 -11.45 70.43
CA CYS A 7 40.33 -12.12 69.17
C CYS A 7 39.85 -11.10 68.12
N ALA A 8 40.67 -10.85 67.09
CA ALA A 8 40.27 -10.07 65.93
C ALA A 8 39.45 -10.96 64.97
N GLY A 9 38.15 -10.71 64.88
CA GLY A 9 37.25 -11.34 63.91
C GLY A 9 37.34 -10.56 62.61
N THR A 10 37.82 -11.23 61.55
CA THR A 10 37.87 -10.68 60.18
C THR A 10 36.48 -10.85 59.57
N ALA A 11 35.72 -9.76 59.44
CA ALA A 11 34.44 -9.74 58.71
C ALA A 11 34.71 -9.65 57.19
N LEU A 12 34.48 -10.73 56.49
CA LEU A 12 34.57 -10.79 55.03
C LEU A 12 33.27 -10.22 54.40
N LEU A 13 33.33 -8.97 53.92
CA LEU A 13 32.24 -8.32 53.20
C LEU A 13 32.17 -8.88 51.76
N PHE A 14 31.22 -9.76 51.50
CA PHE A 14 30.81 -10.17 50.16
C PHE A 14 30.00 -9.02 49.53
N VAL A 15 30.62 -8.23 48.68
CA VAL A 15 29.92 -7.29 47.81
C VAL A 15 29.35 -8.06 46.63
N LEU A 16 28.04 -8.41 46.68
CA LEU A 16 27.31 -8.91 45.52
C LEU A 16 27.17 -7.77 44.50
N ALA A 17 27.98 -7.80 43.45
CA ALA A 17 27.77 -6.97 42.26
C ALA A 17 26.56 -7.48 41.50
N ILE A 18 25.40 -6.86 41.72
CA ILE A 18 24.20 -7.07 40.86
C ILE A 18 24.52 -6.41 39.53
N VAL A 19 25.01 -7.20 38.58
CA VAL A 19 25.10 -6.80 37.18
C VAL A 19 23.67 -6.71 36.65
N SER A 20 23.08 -5.52 36.72
CA SER A 20 21.83 -5.22 36.05
C SER A 20 22.11 -5.31 34.55
N THR A 21 21.75 -6.44 33.91
CA THR A 21 21.65 -6.56 32.46
C THR A 21 20.50 -5.67 32.01
N GLN A 22 20.75 -4.38 31.87
CA GLN A 22 19.86 -3.54 31.06
C GLN A 22 19.91 -4.10 29.66
N SER A 23 18.87 -4.81 29.29
CA SER A 23 18.58 -5.12 27.89
C SER A 23 18.53 -3.77 27.17
N ALA A 24 19.59 -3.43 26.45
CA ALA A 24 19.60 -2.26 25.60
C ALA A 24 18.46 -2.47 24.59
N GLN A 25 17.33 -1.84 24.86
CA GLN A 25 16.20 -1.85 23.93
C GLN A 25 16.70 -1.12 22.70
N ALA A 26 16.97 -1.89 21.62
CA ALA A 26 17.49 -1.31 20.40
C ALA A 26 16.57 -0.17 19.96
N GLN A 27 17.11 1.02 19.82
CA GLN A 27 16.35 2.20 19.43
C GLN A 27 15.72 1.94 18.08
N LEU A 28 14.39 2.12 17.99
CA LEU A 28 13.63 1.96 16.75
C LEU A 28 14.09 2.97 15.71
N ILE A 29 14.26 2.52 14.48
CA ILE A 29 14.61 3.38 13.35
C ILE A 29 13.36 4.14 12.94
N LYS A 30 13.36 5.48 13.08
CA LYS A 30 12.25 6.34 12.62
C LYS A 30 12.21 6.39 11.13
N LEU A 31 11.03 6.18 10.55
CA LEU A 31 10.83 6.08 9.10
C LEU A 31 9.50 6.69 8.69
N ASN A 32 9.54 7.77 7.90
CA ASN A 32 8.35 8.28 7.21
C ASN A 32 8.06 7.40 6.00
N VAL A 33 6.82 6.91 5.90
CA VAL A 33 6.38 6.05 4.80
C VAL A 33 5.19 6.66 4.08
N GLY A 34 5.38 6.98 2.79
CA GLY A 34 4.33 7.55 1.96
C GLY A 34 3.25 6.53 1.60
N TYR A 35 1.98 6.97 1.50
CA TYR A 35 0.93 6.20 0.88
C TYR A 35 -0.02 7.14 0.11
N SER A 36 -0.66 6.63 -0.96
CA SER A 36 -1.29 7.50 -1.96
C SER A 36 -2.80 7.39 -2.06
N ALA A 37 -3.44 6.54 -1.26
CA ALA A 37 -4.90 6.41 -1.24
C ALA A 37 -5.40 5.97 0.13
N ILE A 38 -6.55 6.50 0.54
CA ILE A 38 -7.32 6.00 1.68
C ILE A 38 -8.28 4.93 1.12
N SER A 39 -7.79 3.69 1.07
CA SER A 39 -8.51 2.54 0.52
C SER A 39 -8.05 1.24 1.17
N GLY A 40 -8.79 0.16 0.96
CA GLY A 40 -8.41 -1.17 1.47
C GLY A 40 -7.03 -1.63 1.02
N ASP A 41 -6.54 -1.15 -0.13
CA ASP A 41 -5.25 -1.55 -0.69
C ASP A 41 -4.04 -1.09 0.14
N ALA A 42 -4.22 -0.11 1.04
CA ALA A 42 -3.20 0.33 1.99
C ALA A 42 -3.17 -0.50 3.29
N LEU A 43 -4.08 -1.46 3.44
CA LEU A 43 -4.22 -2.28 4.65
C LEU A 43 -2.92 -2.96 5.11
N PRO A 44 -2.02 -3.47 4.24
CA PRO A 44 -0.80 -4.09 4.72
C PRO A 44 0.06 -3.15 5.59
N ALA A 45 0.27 -1.89 5.16
CA ALA A 45 1.02 -0.92 5.96
C ALA A 45 0.25 -0.47 7.21
N TRP A 46 -1.07 -0.26 7.09
CA TRP A 46 -1.90 0.14 8.21
C TRP A 46 -1.96 -0.93 9.29
N LEU A 47 -2.13 -2.19 8.92
CA LEU A 47 -2.14 -3.30 9.86
C LEU A 47 -0.76 -3.52 10.47
N ALA A 48 0.33 -3.38 9.69
CA ALA A 48 1.68 -3.46 10.23
C ALA A 48 1.92 -2.42 11.34
N LYS A 49 1.40 -1.20 11.16
CA LYS A 49 1.47 -0.15 12.20
C LYS A 49 0.55 -0.44 13.38
N ASP A 50 -0.73 -0.76 13.12
CA ASP A 50 -1.74 -0.97 14.18
C ASP A 50 -1.42 -2.18 15.07
N ALA A 51 -0.81 -3.22 14.50
CA ALA A 51 -0.48 -4.47 15.19
C ALA A 51 0.95 -4.52 15.75
N GLY A 52 1.72 -3.42 15.71
CA GLY A 52 3.07 -3.38 16.22
C GLY A 52 4.09 -4.22 15.42
N ILE A 53 3.76 -4.57 14.17
CA ILE A 53 4.65 -5.40 13.32
C ILE A 53 5.91 -4.62 12.91
N PHE A 54 5.79 -3.32 12.66
CA PHE A 54 6.95 -2.49 12.37
C PHE A 54 7.89 -2.40 13.55
N GLU A 55 7.35 -2.14 14.75
CA GLU A 55 8.09 -2.05 15.99
C GLU A 55 8.81 -3.38 16.34
N LYS A 56 8.13 -4.51 16.15
CA LYS A 56 8.70 -5.86 16.25
C LYS A 56 9.92 -6.06 15.34
N ASN A 57 9.90 -5.43 14.16
CA ASN A 57 11.00 -5.48 13.20
C ASN A 57 12.00 -4.31 13.34
N GLY A 58 11.94 -3.55 14.44
CA GLY A 58 12.89 -2.46 14.77
C GLY A 58 12.63 -1.14 14.04
N LEU A 59 11.41 -0.93 13.53
CA LEU A 59 11.03 0.29 12.80
C LEU A 59 9.96 1.07 13.57
N ASP A 60 10.13 2.40 13.69
CA ASP A 60 9.06 3.33 14.08
C ASP A 60 8.54 4.03 12.84
N VAL A 61 7.53 3.44 12.21
CA VAL A 61 6.95 3.92 10.95
C VAL A 61 5.90 4.99 11.22
N GLN A 62 6.04 6.14 10.53
CA GLN A 62 5.05 7.21 10.49
C GLN A 62 4.43 7.26 9.08
N PRO A 63 3.16 6.84 8.92
CA PRO A 63 2.46 6.91 7.63
C PRO A 63 2.18 8.36 7.23
N VAL A 64 2.56 8.75 6.01
CA VAL A 64 2.35 10.08 5.44
C VAL A 64 1.45 9.97 4.20
N PHE A 65 0.27 10.61 4.26
CA PHE A 65 -0.69 10.59 3.17
C PHE A 65 -0.36 11.61 2.08
N PHE A 66 -0.42 11.18 0.82
CA PHE A 66 -0.31 12.02 -0.36
C PHE A 66 -1.53 11.86 -1.26
N THR A 67 -1.97 12.95 -1.90
CA THR A 67 -3.10 12.92 -2.81
C THR A 67 -2.69 12.34 -4.17
N GLY A 68 -2.72 11.01 -4.29
CA GLY A 68 -2.40 10.27 -5.52
C GLY A 68 -0.92 9.87 -5.65
N GLY A 69 -0.68 8.81 -6.44
CA GLY A 69 0.64 8.18 -6.59
C GLY A 69 1.72 9.10 -7.15
N THR A 70 1.37 10.00 -8.06
CA THR A 70 2.30 10.97 -8.64
C THR A 70 2.92 11.88 -7.59
N THR A 71 2.10 12.39 -6.64
CA THR A 71 2.60 13.22 -5.54
C THR A 71 3.45 12.43 -4.55
N ALA A 72 3.03 11.18 -4.26
CA ALA A 72 3.77 10.31 -3.34
C ALA A 72 5.13 9.87 -3.91
N VAL A 73 5.23 9.62 -5.23
CA VAL A 73 6.53 9.27 -5.84
C VAL A 73 7.48 10.48 -5.89
N MET A 74 6.97 11.70 -5.99
CA MET A 74 7.80 12.90 -5.87
C MET A 74 8.44 13.01 -4.49
N ALA A 75 7.67 12.77 -3.40
CA ALA A 75 8.18 12.74 -2.04
C ALA A 75 9.18 11.59 -1.80
N LEU A 76 9.03 10.47 -2.51
CA LEU A 76 10.01 9.38 -2.49
C LEU A 76 11.32 9.78 -3.17
N VAL A 77 11.25 10.45 -4.31
CA VAL A 77 12.43 10.90 -5.07
C VAL A 77 13.17 12.01 -4.31
N SER A 78 12.46 12.93 -3.64
CA SER A 78 13.08 13.96 -2.76
C SER A 78 13.61 13.42 -1.43
N ALA A 79 13.39 12.12 -1.13
CA ALA A 79 13.74 11.44 0.11
C ALA A 79 12.96 11.91 1.37
N ASP A 80 11.88 12.68 1.22
CA ASP A 80 10.99 13.05 2.34
C ASP A 80 10.29 11.82 2.91
N THR A 81 9.97 10.85 2.05
CA THR A 81 9.48 9.51 2.42
C THR A 81 10.28 8.46 1.66
N PRO A 82 11.40 7.98 2.22
CA PRO A 82 12.34 7.10 1.51
C PRO A 82 11.75 5.73 1.13
N ILE A 83 10.65 5.34 1.75
CA ILE A 83 9.82 4.19 1.35
C ILE A 83 8.39 4.67 1.18
N ALA A 84 7.68 4.15 0.19
CA ALA A 84 6.28 4.48 -0.04
C ALA A 84 5.49 3.29 -0.60
N GLN A 85 4.19 3.23 -0.24
CA GLN A 85 3.21 2.37 -0.90
C GLN A 85 2.64 3.13 -2.09
N LEU A 86 3.06 2.73 -3.28
CA LEU A 86 2.79 3.44 -4.53
C LEU A 86 2.04 2.56 -5.53
N ALA A 87 1.38 3.25 -6.43
CA ALA A 87 0.84 2.62 -7.62
C ALA A 87 1.95 2.34 -8.64
N GLY A 88 1.90 1.19 -9.30
CA GLY A 88 2.85 0.80 -10.34
C GLY A 88 3.05 1.87 -11.43
N PRO A 89 1.98 2.46 -12.02
CA PRO A 89 2.13 3.53 -13.03
C PRO A 89 2.92 4.74 -12.53
N ALA A 90 2.76 5.13 -11.27
CA ALA A 90 3.49 6.28 -10.73
C ALA A 90 5.01 6.00 -10.68
N VAL A 91 5.39 4.77 -10.31
CA VAL A 91 6.80 4.34 -10.33
C VAL A 91 7.31 4.26 -11.77
N VAL A 92 6.57 3.61 -12.67
CA VAL A 92 6.94 3.50 -14.09
C VAL A 92 7.16 4.88 -14.71
N ASN A 93 6.20 5.79 -14.57
CA ASN A 93 6.31 7.15 -15.11
C ASN A 93 7.47 7.94 -14.51
N SER A 94 7.76 7.76 -13.22
CA SER A 94 8.90 8.40 -12.55
C SER A 94 10.24 7.90 -13.09
N VAL A 95 10.39 6.58 -13.26
CA VAL A 95 11.62 5.98 -13.85
C VAL A 95 11.79 6.42 -15.29
N MET A 96 10.71 6.48 -16.09
CA MET A 96 10.77 7.01 -17.47
C MET A 96 11.15 8.49 -17.52
N ALA A 97 10.86 9.25 -16.47
CA ALA A 97 11.29 10.62 -16.30
C ALA A 97 12.74 10.75 -15.76
N GLY A 98 13.46 9.63 -15.60
CA GLY A 98 14.87 9.60 -15.19
C GLY A 98 15.13 9.43 -13.70
N SER A 99 14.11 9.11 -12.88
CA SER A 99 14.35 8.80 -11.47
C SER A 99 14.94 7.40 -11.27
N ASP A 100 15.55 7.18 -10.11
CA ASP A 100 16.08 5.87 -9.67
C ASP A 100 15.08 5.10 -8.78
N ALA A 101 13.79 5.45 -8.84
CA ALA A 101 12.74 4.75 -8.11
C ALA A 101 12.67 3.27 -8.52
N THR A 102 12.38 2.39 -7.58
CA THR A 102 12.28 0.95 -7.83
C THR A 102 11.28 0.29 -6.88
N ILE A 103 10.58 -0.72 -7.35
CA ILE A 103 9.66 -1.53 -6.55
C ILE A 103 10.49 -2.61 -5.84
N VAL A 104 10.32 -2.78 -4.52
CA VAL A 104 11.04 -3.78 -3.71
C VAL A 104 10.14 -4.88 -3.17
N ALA A 105 8.83 -4.67 -3.20
CA ALA A 105 7.83 -5.71 -2.95
C ALA A 105 6.53 -5.37 -3.68
N GLY A 106 5.75 -6.40 -4.00
CA GLY A 106 4.40 -6.26 -4.54
C GLY A 106 3.41 -5.73 -3.51
N GLY A 107 2.18 -5.74 -3.90
CA GLY A 107 1.00 -5.39 -3.12
C GLY A 107 -0.21 -5.98 -3.82
N VAL A 108 -1.24 -5.18 -4.06
CA VAL A 108 -2.41 -5.57 -4.84
C VAL A 108 -2.04 -5.65 -6.33
N ILE A 109 -2.38 -6.76 -6.97
CA ILE A 109 -2.03 -7.05 -8.37
C ILE A 109 -3.25 -7.12 -9.30
N SER A 110 -4.37 -6.57 -8.90
CA SER A 110 -5.63 -6.54 -9.69
C SER A 110 -6.22 -5.15 -9.75
N LEU A 111 -7.14 -4.94 -10.71
CA LEU A 111 -7.96 -3.73 -10.76
C LEU A 111 -9.25 -3.91 -9.96
N ASN A 112 -9.17 -3.81 -8.64
CA ASN A 112 -10.35 -3.83 -7.78
C ASN A 112 -11.06 -2.47 -7.77
N TYR A 113 -11.47 -2.00 -8.96
CA TYR A 113 -12.06 -0.68 -9.17
C TYR A 113 -13.39 -0.77 -9.91
N TYR A 114 -14.20 0.25 -9.70
CA TYR A 114 -15.50 0.46 -10.36
C TYR A 114 -15.53 1.85 -10.99
N LEU A 115 -15.98 1.97 -12.23
CA LEU A 115 -16.37 3.26 -12.80
C LEU A 115 -17.80 3.54 -12.35
N LEU A 116 -17.93 4.48 -11.42
CA LEU A 116 -19.23 4.86 -10.84
C LEU A 116 -19.66 6.22 -11.36
N SER A 117 -20.94 6.33 -11.73
CA SER A 117 -21.57 7.53 -12.24
C SER A 117 -22.63 8.09 -11.30
N ARG A 118 -23.09 9.31 -11.55
CA ARG A 118 -24.26 9.90 -10.90
C ARG A 118 -25.50 8.99 -11.07
N PRO A 119 -26.50 9.11 -10.15
CA PRO A 119 -27.71 8.27 -10.19
C PRO A 119 -28.54 8.38 -11.48
N ASP A 120 -28.48 9.54 -12.16
CA ASP A 120 -29.19 9.80 -13.42
C ASP A 120 -28.48 9.26 -14.66
N ILE A 121 -27.21 8.85 -14.57
CA ILE A 121 -26.40 8.26 -15.65
C ILE A 121 -26.31 6.76 -15.45
N LYS A 122 -26.99 5.99 -16.28
CA LYS A 122 -27.13 4.54 -16.14
C LYS A 122 -26.42 3.75 -17.26
N THR A 123 -26.06 4.42 -18.35
CA THR A 123 -25.42 3.77 -19.49
C THR A 123 -24.19 4.56 -19.95
N PRO A 124 -23.23 3.90 -20.64
CA PRO A 124 -22.07 4.57 -21.21
C PRO A 124 -22.41 5.74 -22.14
N GLU A 125 -23.50 5.60 -22.94
CA GLU A 125 -23.91 6.62 -23.90
C GLU A 125 -24.28 7.93 -23.20
N GLN A 126 -24.92 7.85 -22.03
CA GLN A 126 -25.29 9.00 -21.23
C GLN A 126 -24.07 9.75 -20.62
N LEU A 127 -22.90 9.09 -20.59
CA LEU A 127 -21.65 9.70 -20.11
C LEU A 127 -20.95 10.52 -21.20
N LYS A 128 -21.31 10.39 -22.49
CA LYS A 128 -20.72 11.17 -23.58
C LYS A 128 -20.92 12.66 -23.37
N GLY A 129 -19.86 13.44 -23.64
CA GLY A 129 -19.81 14.88 -23.39
C GLY A 129 -19.59 15.27 -21.92
N GLY A 130 -19.61 14.30 -21.02
CA GLY A 130 -19.39 14.49 -19.59
C GLY A 130 -17.92 14.43 -19.18
N SER A 131 -17.70 14.29 -17.86
CA SER A 131 -16.36 14.24 -17.29
C SER A 131 -16.20 13.11 -16.25
N VAL A 132 -14.98 12.55 -16.17
CA VAL A 132 -14.56 11.57 -15.18
C VAL A 132 -13.47 12.14 -14.30
N ALA A 133 -13.71 12.11 -13.00
CA ALA A 133 -12.74 12.58 -12.00
C ALA A 133 -11.66 11.54 -11.70
N ILE A 134 -10.42 12.02 -11.64
CA ILE A 134 -9.22 11.25 -11.25
C ILE A 134 -8.48 11.97 -10.12
N SER A 135 -7.49 11.30 -9.49
CA SER A 135 -6.65 11.95 -8.48
C SER A 135 -5.65 12.91 -9.14
N ARG A 136 -4.78 12.39 -10.00
CA ARG A 136 -3.76 13.13 -10.76
C ARG A 136 -3.52 12.43 -12.09
N PHE A 137 -3.09 13.15 -13.11
CA PHE A 137 -2.59 12.53 -14.34
C PHE A 137 -1.35 11.67 -14.04
N GLY A 138 -1.23 10.53 -14.73
CA GLY A 138 -0.18 9.55 -14.51
C GLY A 138 -0.32 8.70 -13.24
N SER A 139 -1.42 8.85 -12.49
CA SER A 139 -1.74 7.98 -11.34
C SER A 139 -2.53 6.73 -11.76
N SER A 140 -2.70 5.77 -10.83
CA SER A 140 -3.61 4.62 -11.06
C SER A 140 -5.00 5.04 -11.49
N SER A 141 -5.59 6.07 -10.86
CA SER A 141 -6.96 6.48 -11.22
C SER A 141 -7.05 7.05 -12.63
N ASP A 142 -5.99 7.65 -13.18
CA ASP A 142 -5.93 8.08 -14.58
C ASP A 142 -5.89 6.89 -15.53
N PHE A 143 -4.97 5.96 -15.28
CA PHE A 143 -4.90 4.70 -16.05
C PHE A 143 -6.25 3.97 -16.03
N ILE A 144 -6.80 3.76 -14.83
CA ILE A 144 -8.03 3.00 -14.62
C ILE A 144 -9.23 3.68 -15.29
N ALA A 145 -9.35 5.01 -15.20
CA ALA A 145 -10.43 5.74 -15.86
C ALA A 145 -10.36 5.59 -17.38
N ARG A 146 -9.17 5.75 -17.98
CA ARG A 146 -8.96 5.56 -19.42
C ARG A 146 -9.26 4.14 -19.86
N TYR A 147 -8.77 3.15 -19.12
CA TYR A 147 -9.02 1.74 -19.36
C TYR A 147 -10.52 1.40 -19.29
N ALA A 148 -11.20 1.85 -18.22
CA ALA A 148 -12.62 1.62 -18.03
C ALA A 148 -13.46 2.23 -19.17
N LEU A 149 -13.19 3.50 -19.52
CA LEU A 149 -13.87 4.18 -20.62
C LEU A 149 -13.69 3.44 -21.95
N THR A 150 -12.46 3.02 -22.27
CA THR A 150 -12.19 2.23 -23.49
C THR A 150 -12.97 0.91 -23.50
N LYS A 151 -13.05 0.22 -22.34
CA LYS A 151 -13.76 -1.06 -22.22
C LYS A 151 -15.28 -0.95 -22.40
N ILE A 152 -15.86 0.22 -22.10
CA ILE A 152 -17.28 0.49 -22.32
C ILE A 152 -17.57 1.24 -23.64
N GLY A 153 -16.56 1.30 -24.55
CA GLY A 153 -16.73 1.86 -25.90
C GLY A 153 -16.63 3.38 -26.00
N LEU A 154 -16.07 4.04 -24.96
CA LEU A 154 -15.85 5.49 -24.95
C LEU A 154 -14.39 5.84 -25.13
N THR A 155 -14.09 6.91 -25.87
CA THR A 155 -12.73 7.41 -26.11
C THR A 155 -12.36 8.46 -25.06
N PRO A 156 -11.39 8.17 -24.14
CA PRO A 156 -10.94 9.15 -23.15
C PRO A 156 -10.36 10.40 -23.82
N GLY A 157 -10.77 11.58 -23.36
CA GLY A 157 -10.33 12.86 -23.88
C GLY A 157 -11.08 13.34 -25.15
N LYS A 158 -11.85 12.46 -25.78
CA LYS A 158 -12.71 12.79 -26.94
C LYS A 158 -14.18 12.71 -26.56
N ASP A 159 -14.66 11.53 -26.16
CA ASP A 159 -16.06 11.34 -25.76
C ASP A 159 -16.31 11.78 -24.30
N VAL A 160 -15.29 11.70 -23.44
CA VAL A 160 -15.38 12.03 -22.02
C VAL A 160 -14.12 12.75 -21.57
N THR A 161 -14.28 13.90 -20.92
CA THR A 161 -13.16 14.68 -20.37
C THR A 161 -12.63 14.06 -19.08
N ILE A 162 -11.30 14.01 -18.93
CA ILE A 162 -10.64 13.58 -17.68
C ILE A 162 -10.27 14.81 -16.86
N VAL A 163 -10.69 14.87 -15.59
CA VAL A 163 -10.45 16.03 -14.70
C VAL A 163 -9.81 15.62 -13.39
N GLN A 164 -8.83 16.40 -12.93
CA GLN A 164 -8.16 16.16 -11.64
C GLN A 164 -8.97 16.79 -10.50
N ILE A 165 -9.42 15.99 -9.55
CA ILE A 165 -10.15 16.43 -8.35
C ILE A 165 -9.34 16.13 -7.07
N GLY A 166 -8.48 15.10 -7.08
CA GLY A 166 -7.66 14.77 -5.92
C GLY A 166 -8.11 13.50 -5.19
N SER A 167 -8.34 13.57 -3.88
CA SER A 167 -8.61 12.39 -3.04
C SER A 167 -9.85 11.61 -3.47
N THR A 168 -9.92 10.34 -3.08
CA THR A 168 -11.08 9.46 -3.36
C THR A 168 -12.39 10.07 -2.85
N THR A 169 -12.40 10.58 -1.62
CA THR A 169 -13.57 11.24 -1.02
C THR A 169 -13.99 12.45 -1.84
N ALA A 170 -13.06 13.36 -2.16
CA ALA A 170 -13.36 14.55 -2.95
C ALA A 170 -13.94 14.22 -4.33
N ARG A 171 -13.51 13.13 -4.97
CA ARG A 171 -14.04 12.67 -6.25
C ARG A 171 -15.48 12.16 -6.13
N VAL A 172 -15.76 11.32 -5.12
CA VAL A 172 -17.11 10.82 -4.85
C VAL A 172 -18.06 11.97 -4.55
N ASP A 173 -17.65 12.90 -3.70
CA ASP A 173 -18.46 14.06 -3.35
C ASP A 173 -18.70 14.98 -4.56
N ALA A 174 -17.71 15.14 -5.45
CA ALA A 174 -17.87 15.91 -6.68
C ALA A 174 -18.90 15.28 -7.64
N VAL A 175 -18.94 13.93 -7.73
CA VAL A 175 -19.96 13.22 -8.53
C VAL A 175 -21.36 13.41 -7.91
N LEU A 176 -21.48 13.18 -6.60
CA LEU A 176 -22.77 13.31 -5.91
C LEU A 176 -23.31 14.75 -5.90
N ALA A 177 -22.41 15.73 -5.90
CA ALA A 177 -22.76 17.15 -6.04
C ALA A 177 -23.02 17.58 -7.50
N GLY A 178 -22.94 16.66 -8.48
CA GLY A 178 -23.19 16.94 -9.89
C GLY A 178 -22.10 17.75 -10.60
N ARG A 179 -20.94 17.98 -9.97
CA ARG A 179 -19.83 18.75 -10.57
C ARG A 179 -19.09 17.97 -11.65
N VAL A 180 -19.09 16.65 -11.57
CA VAL A 180 -18.58 15.72 -12.58
C VAL A 180 -19.55 14.54 -12.71
N GLN A 181 -19.49 13.84 -13.82
CA GLN A 181 -20.46 12.79 -14.14
C GLN A 181 -20.11 11.43 -13.56
N ALA A 182 -18.81 11.11 -13.46
CA ALA A 182 -18.36 9.82 -12.96
C ALA A 182 -16.97 9.91 -12.31
N THR A 183 -16.58 8.84 -11.63
CA THR A 183 -15.23 8.63 -11.11
C THR A 183 -14.90 7.14 -11.01
N VAL A 184 -13.62 6.81 -10.92
CA VAL A 184 -13.16 5.44 -10.61
C VAL A 184 -12.75 5.34 -9.15
N VAL A 185 -13.31 4.37 -8.44
CA VAL A 185 -13.06 4.15 -7.01
C VAL A 185 -13.05 2.66 -6.67
N ASN A 186 -12.35 2.32 -5.61
CA ASN A 186 -12.23 0.98 -5.05
C ASN A 186 -12.83 0.90 -3.64
N PRO A 187 -13.02 -0.30 -3.06
CA PRO A 187 -13.52 -0.43 -1.69
C PRO A 187 -12.61 0.27 -0.65
N PRO A 188 -13.19 0.87 0.39
CA PRO A 188 -14.63 0.89 0.73
C PRO A 188 -15.43 1.98 0.00
N ALA A 189 -14.77 2.95 -0.65
CA ALA A 189 -15.45 4.10 -1.26
C ALA A 189 -16.46 3.68 -2.34
N SER A 190 -16.16 2.64 -3.13
CA SER A 190 -17.12 2.12 -4.12
C SER A 190 -18.39 1.56 -3.47
N ILE A 191 -18.25 0.81 -2.38
CA ILE A 191 -19.39 0.23 -1.66
C ILE A 191 -20.26 1.37 -1.06
N ILE A 192 -19.62 2.37 -0.46
CA ILE A 192 -20.33 3.53 0.11
C ILE A 192 -21.03 4.34 -0.97
N ALA A 193 -20.36 4.59 -2.10
CA ALA A 193 -20.91 5.35 -3.22
C ALA A 193 -22.12 4.64 -3.85
N GLN A 194 -22.06 3.32 -4.01
CA GLN A 194 -23.18 2.49 -4.47
C GLN A 194 -24.36 2.52 -3.49
N LYS A 195 -24.11 2.42 -2.17
CA LYS A 195 -25.16 2.60 -1.14
C LYS A 195 -25.80 4.00 -1.22
N ARG A 196 -25.08 5.03 -1.70
CA ARG A 196 -25.57 6.40 -1.92
C ARG A 196 -26.23 6.58 -3.30
N GLY A 197 -26.48 5.50 -4.05
CA GLY A 197 -27.23 5.50 -5.29
C GLY A 197 -26.40 5.73 -6.56
N MET A 198 -25.07 5.75 -6.51
CA MET A 198 -24.25 5.82 -7.72
C MET A 198 -24.37 4.52 -8.54
N ASN A 199 -24.47 4.65 -9.86
CA ASN A 199 -24.55 3.51 -10.78
C ASN A 199 -23.16 2.99 -11.14
N THR A 200 -23.03 1.67 -11.35
CA THR A 200 -21.82 1.04 -11.87
C THR A 200 -21.87 0.97 -13.37
N LEU A 201 -21.05 1.76 -14.07
CA LEU A 201 -20.91 1.70 -15.54
C LEU A 201 -19.86 0.66 -15.96
N ALA A 202 -18.82 0.41 -15.15
CA ALA A 202 -17.88 -0.67 -15.38
C ALA A 202 -17.45 -1.31 -14.05
N ASP A 203 -17.43 -2.64 -14.03
CA ASP A 203 -16.96 -3.52 -12.95
C ASP A 203 -15.64 -4.14 -13.40
N LEU A 204 -14.52 -3.51 -13.05
CA LEU A 204 -13.21 -3.90 -13.57
C LEU A 204 -12.69 -5.22 -12.99
N PRO A 205 -12.98 -5.61 -11.73
CA PRO A 205 -12.68 -6.95 -11.24
C PRO A 205 -13.10 -8.07 -12.17
N LYS A 206 -14.28 -7.94 -12.83
CA LYS A 206 -14.79 -8.94 -13.77
C LYS A 206 -13.99 -9.06 -15.06
N LEU A 207 -13.12 -8.10 -15.36
CA LEU A 207 -12.29 -8.12 -16.56
C LEU A 207 -11.02 -8.97 -16.38
N GLY A 208 -10.68 -9.39 -15.16
CA GLY A 208 -9.57 -10.31 -14.85
C GLY A 208 -8.18 -9.77 -15.22
N LEU A 209 -8.00 -8.45 -15.34
CA LEU A 209 -6.74 -7.86 -15.74
C LEU A 209 -5.72 -7.92 -14.60
N VAL A 210 -4.58 -8.56 -14.83
CA VAL A 210 -3.42 -8.47 -13.93
C VAL A 210 -2.76 -7.10 -14.07
N TYR A 211 -2.54 -6.45 -12.94
CA TYR A 211 -2.07 -5.07 -12.92
C TYR A 211 -1.33 -4.78 -11.60
N GLN A 212 -0.11 -4.24 -11.66
CA GLN A 212 0.60 -3.84 -10.44
C GLN A 212 -0.04 -2.59 -9.84
N HIS A 213 -1.15 -2.79 -9.11
CA HIS A 213 -1.95 -1.69 -8.57
C HIS A 213 -1.23 -0.98 -7.41
N THR A 214 -0.77 -1.73 -6.41
CA THR A 214 0.07 -1.18 -5.34
C THR A 214 1.37 -1.95 -5.20
N ALA A 215 2.40 -1.27 -4.74
CA ALA A 215 3.72 -1.84 -4.50
C ALA A 215 4.43 -1.08 -3.38
N VAL A 216 5.38 -1.71 -2.71
CA VAL A 216 6.37 -1.03 -1.88
C VAL A 216 7.48 -0.55 -2.80
N ALA A 217 7.69 0.75 -2.84
CA ALA A 217 8.73 1.38 -3.63
C ALA A 217 9.71 2.17 -2.75
N THR A 218 10.94 2.27 -3.25
CA THR A 218 12.01 3.09 -2.71
C THR A 218 12.87 3.60 -3.87
N ASN A 219 14.06 4.15 -3.63
CA ASN A 219 15.02 4.47 -4.67
C ASN A 219 16.31 3.65 -4.53
N LYS A 220 17.02 3.45 -5.64
CA LYS A 220 18.25 2.63 -5.67
C LYS A 220 19.36 3.21 -4.78
N LYS A 221 19.40 4.53 -4.60
CA LYS A 221 20.35 5.16 -3.66
C LYS A 221 20.05 4.75 -2.22
N TYR A 222 18.78 4.85 -1.80
CA TYR A 222 18.38 4.47 -0.44
C TYR A 222 18.65 2.99 -0.15
N ILE A 223 18.45 2.09 -1.14
CA ILE A 223 18.80 0.67 -1.00
C ILE A 223 20.29 0.49 -0.69
N ARG A 224 21.18 1.18 -1.42
CA ARG A 224 22.63 1.06 -1.19
C ARG A 224 23.04 1.52 0.20
N GLU A 225 22.40 2.57 0.70
CA GLU A 225 22.75 3.19 1.98
C GLU A 225 22.05 2.54 3.18
N ASN A 226 20.86 1.94 2.97
CA ASN A 226 19.95 1.49 4.04
C ASN A 226 19.29 0.12 3.75
N ARG A 227 20.05 -0.82 3.15
CA ARG A 227 19.52 -2.12 2.74
C ARG A 227 18.78 -2.86 3.86
N ASP A 228 19.28 -2.84 5.10
CA ASP A 228 18.65 -3.50 6.24
C ASP A 228 17.30 -2.86 6.61
N VAL A 229 17.15 -1.54 6.49
CA VAL A 229 15.88 -0.85 6.73
C VAL A 229 14.83 -1.30 5.70
N VAL A 230 15.21 -1.35 4.41
CA VAL A 230 14.33 -1.82 3.34
C VAL A 230 13.93 -3.29 3.57
N ARG A 231 14.89 -4.16 3.95
CA ARG A 231 14.63 -5.57 4.27
C ARG A 231 13.65 -5.73 5.44
N ARG A 232 13.82 -4.96 6.53
CA ARG A 232 12.90 -4.96 7.68
C ARG A 232 11.50 -4.49 7.29
N TYR A 233 11.39 -3.49 6.42
CA TYR A 233 10.12 -3.00 5.94
C TYR A 233 9.40 -4.06 5.07
N VAL A 234 10.09 -4.67 4.10
CA VAL A 234 9.53 -5.74 3.26
C VAL A 234 9.11 -6.94 4.10
N LYS A 235 9.91 -7.32 5.11
CA LYS A 235 9.53 -8.37 6.06
C LYS A 235 8.26 -8.02 6.81
N SER A 236 8.13 -6.78 7.30
CA SER A 236 6.93 -6.31 8.00
C SER A 236 5.69 -6.30 7.09
N GLN A 237 5.85 -5.94 5.81
CA GLN A 237 4.80 -6.03 4.80
C GLN A 237 4.29 -7.47 4.65
N ILE A 238 5.19 -8.44 4.53
CA ILE A 238 4.85 -9.87 4.39
C ILE A 238 4.15 -10.41 5.64
N GLU A 239 4.65 -10.06 6.84
CA GLU A 239 4.01 -10.44 8.10
C GLU A 239 2.59 -9.83 8.23
N ALA A 240 2.41 -8.59 7.78
CA ALA A 240 1.10 -7.94 7.77
C ALA A 240 0.14 -8.62 6.77
N VAL A 241 0.62 -8.98 5.58
CA VAL A 241 -0.18 -9.74 4.60
C VAL A 241 -0.59 -11.09 5.19
N HIS A 242 0.32 -11.82 5.82
CA HIS A 242 -0.04 -13.05 6.55
C HIS A 242 -1.17 -12.78 7.56
N ARG A 243 -1.06 -11.72 8.36
CA ARG A 243 -2.07 -11.39 9.37
C ARG A 243 -3.41 -10.97 8.76
N ILE A 244 -3.41 -10.32 7.59
CA ILE A 244 -4.66 -10.02 6.84
C ILE A 244 -5.41 -11.30 6.50
N TYR A 245 -4.71 -12.38 6.13
CA TYR A 245 -5.31 -13.66 5.78
C TYR A 245 -5.76 -14.48 7.00
N THR A 246 -5.13 -14.30 8.16
CA THR A 246 -5.31 -15.17 9.33
C THR A 246 -6.06 -14.54 10.49
N ASP A 247 -6.21 -13.21 10.51
CA ASP A 247 -6.83 -12.44 11.60
C ASP A 247 -7.75 -11.35 11.04
N LYS A 248 -8.99 -11.74 10.65
CA LYS A 248 -10.03 -10.83 10.14
C LYS A 248 -10.30 -9.67 11.08
N GLU A 249 -10.39 -9.93 12.39
CA GLU A 249 -10.73 -8.90 13.37
C GLU A 249 -9.67 -7.80 13.46
N SER A 250 -8.39 -8.16 13.44
CA SER A 250 -7.30 -7.17 13.40
C SER A 250 -7.30 -6.39 12.09
N ALA A 251 -7.57 -7.05 10.96
CA ALA A 251 -7.62 -6.40 9.65
C ALA A 251 -8.78 -5.39 9.55
N VAL A 252 -9.99 -5.79 9.97
CA VAL A 252 -11.19 -4.93 9.96
C VAL A 252 -11.03 -3.76 10.94
N ARG A 253 -10.45 -3.99 12.12
CA ARG A 253 -10.15 -2.92 13.09
C ARG A 253 -9.17 -1.90 12.52
N ALA A 254 -8.09 -2.36 11.86
CA ALA A 254 -7.12 -1.48 11.23
C ALA A 254 -7.77 -0.65 10.10
N LEU A 255 -8.62 -1.25 9.25
CA LEU A 255 -9.41 -0.53 8.24
C LEU A 255 -10.25 0.58 8.89
N GLY A 256 -11.01 0.26 9.93
CA GLY A 256 -11.85 1.24 10.63
C GLY A 256 -11.04 2.39 11.25
N ARG A 257 -9.84 2.10 11.76
CA ARG A 257 -8.96 3.12 12.36
C ARG A 257 -8.42 4.12 11.33
N PHE A 258 -8.01 3.64 10.15
CA PHE A 258 -7.34 4.47 9.14
C PHE A 258 -8.29 5.06 8.10
N ILE A 259 -9.40 4.39 7.78
CA ILE A 259 -10.40 4.90 6.83
C ILE A 259 -11.37 5.86 7.55
N GLY A 260 -11.81 5.51 8.75
CA GLY A 260 -12.72 6.30 9.56
C GLY A 260 -13.61 5.43 10.45
N ARG A 261 -13.75 5.83 11.70
CA ARG A 261 -14.53 5.09 12.72
C ARG A 261 -16.04 5.10 12.47
N THR A 262 -16.52 5.96 11.57
CA THR A 262 -17.94 6.10 11.22
C THR A 262 -18.35 5.21 10.04
N VAL A 263 -17.40 4.46 9.45
CA VAL A 263 -17.70 3.52 8.37
C VAL A 263 -18.29 2.24 8.95
N ASP A 264 -19.44 1.83 8.41
CA ASP A 264 -20.15 0.63 8.86
C ASP A 264 -19.26 -0.60 8.82
N ARG A 265 -19.38 -1.47 9.83
CA ARG A 265 -18.59 -2.69 9.95
C ARG A 265 -18.75 -3.61 8.73
N ASP A 266 -19.96 -3.74 8.19
CA ASP A 266 -20.23 -4.57 6.99
C ASP A 266 -19.47 -4.07 5.76
N VAL A 267 -19.26 -2.76 5.61
CA VAL A 267 -18.47 -2.15 4.56
C VAL A 267 -16.98 -2.47 4.74
N LEU A 268 -16.49 -2.42 5.97
CA LEU A 268 -15.09 -2.76 6.29
C LEU A 268 -14.83 -4.26 6.06
N GLU A 269 -15.75 -5.13 6.46
CA GLU A 269 -15.64 -6.57 6.24
C GLU A 269 -15.64 -6.92 4.75
N LYS A 270 -16.56 -6.36 3.96
CA LYS A 270 -16.57 -6.51 2.50
C LYS A 270 -15.28 -5.97 1.85
N THR A 271 -14.73 -4.87 2.39
CA THR A 271 -13.44 -4.35 1.92
C THR A 271 -12.31 -5.35 2.16
N TRP A 272 -12.27 -5.97 3.33
CA TRP A 272 -11.32 -7.03 3.65
C TRP A 272 -11.53 -8.26 2.76
N GLU A 273 -12.77 -8.74 2.58
CA GLU A 273 -13.11 -9.88 1.72
C GLU A 273 -12.64 -9.69 0.27
N ASN A 274 -12.72 -8.48 -0.26
CA ASN A 274 -12.22 -8.15 -1.59
C ASN A 274 -10.68 -8.22 -1.73
N LEU A 275 -9.94 -8.27 -0.62
CA LEU A 275 -8.48 -8.34 -0.65
C LEU A 275 -7.93 -9.77 -0.54
N ILE A 276 -8.60 -10.66 0.19
CA ILE A 276 -8.09 -11.97 0.60
C ILE A 276 -8.12 -13.02 -0.52
N SER A 277 -7.50 -12.75 -1.65
CA SER A 277 -7.25 -13.77 -2.68
C SER A 277 -5.85 -13.61 -3.27
N GLU A 278 -5.26 -14.72 -3.73
CA GLU A 278 -3.94 -14.72 -4.39
C GLU A 278 -3.94 -13.90 -5.70
N SER A 279 -5.10 -13.80 -6.36
CA SER A 279 -5.26 -12.98 -7.57
C SER A 279 -5.37 -11.49 -7.28
N VAL A 280 -5.58 -11.09 -6.01
CA VAL A 280 -5.68 -9.70 -5.58
C VAL A 280 -4.49 -9.28 -4.74
N LEU A 281 -4.24 -9.97 -3.62
CA LEU A 281 -3.14 -9.68 -2.68
C LEU A 281 -2.30 -10.96 -2.47
N PRO A 282 -1.32 -11.25 -3.33
CA PRO A 282 -0.51 -12.46 -3.23
C PRO A 282 0.22 -12.57 -1.89
N ARG A 283 0.28 -13.77 -1.30
CA ARG A 283 0.95 -13.99 -0.01
C ARG A 283 2.45 -13.72 -0.05
N LYS A 284 3.11 -14.07 -1.15
CA LYS A 284 4.56 -13.91 -1.28
C LYS A 284 5.01 -12.50 -1.60
N GLN A 285 4.13 -11.64 -2.08
CA GLN A 285 4.41 -10.22 -2.35
C GLN A 285 5.54 -9.96 -3.35
N TYR A 286 5.75 -10.85 -4.33
CA TYR A 286 6.61 -10.54 -5.46
C TYR A 286 6.02 -9.40 -6.31
N PRO A 287 6.85 -8.49 -6.86
CA PRO A 287 6.40 -7.59 -7.91
C PRO A 287 5.82 -8.38 -9.09
N SER A 288 4.67 -7.96 -9.61
CA SER A 288 3.99 -8.65 -10.71
C SER A 288 4.59 -8.23 -12.06
N VAL A 289 5.38 -9.11 -12.66
CA VAL A 289 5.93 -8.90 -14.01
C VAL A 289 4.81 -8.68 -15.03
N GLU A 290 3.75 -9.50 -14.97
CA GLU A 290 2.59 -9.37 -15.87
C GLU A 290 1.84 -8.06 -15.64
N GLY A 291 1.65 -7.67 -14.37
CA GLY A 291 1.03 -6.40 -14.01
C GLY A 291 1.83 -5.19 -14.49
N LEU A 292 3.16 -5.27 -14.48
CA LEU A 292 4.04 -4.24 -15.05
C LEU A 292 3.98 -4.24 -16.58
N LYS A 293 3.96 -5.39 -17.25
CA LYS A 293 3.74 -5.48 -18.72
C LYS A 293 2.45 -4.77 -19.12
N THR A 294 1.37 -4.98 -18.36
CA THR A 294 0.08 -4.30 -18.60
C THR A 294 0.22 -2.77 -18.53
N ILE A 295 0.97 -2.24 -17.56
CA ILE A 295 1.23 -0.81 -17.43
C ILE A 295 2.05 -0.31 -18.63
N LEU A 296 3.19 -0.97 -18.92
CA LEU A 296 4.09 -0.59 -20.01
C LEU A 296 3.40 -0.62 -21.39
N ALA A 297 2.53 -1.59 -21.62
CA ALA A 297 1.76 -1.69 -22.87
C ALA A 297 0.82 -0.50 -23.10
N SER A 298 0.38 0.17 -22.03
CA SER A 298 -0.48 1.36 -22.10
C SER A 298 0.29 2.67 -22.29
N GLU A 299 1.60 2.66 -22.05
CA GLU A 299 2.49 3.82 -22.16
C GLU A 299 3.27 3.76 -23.47
N PRO A 300 2.92 4.59 -24.48
CA PRO A 300 3.54 4.49 -25.82
C PRO A 300 5.07 4.53 -25.81
N LYS A 301 5.66 5.33 -24.91
CA LYS A 301 7.11 5.49 -24.75
C LYS A 301 7.79 4.32 -24.02
N ALA A 302 7.03 3.46 -23.36
CA ALA A 302 7.56 2.39 -22.51
C ALA A 302 7.33 0.98 -23.08
N LYS A 303 6.70 0.85 -24.25
CA LYS A 303 6.34 -0.46 -24.84
C LYS A 303 7.51 -1.42 -25.04
N SER A 304 8.72 -0.88 -25.27
CA SER A 304 9.96 -1.65 -25.47
C SER A 304 10.77 -1.86 -24.19
N HIS A 305 10.34 -1.29 -23.05
CA HIS A 305 11.06 -1.41 -21.79
C HIS A 305 10.86 -2.81 -21.20
N ASN A 306 11.89 -3.32 -20.53
CA ASN A 306 11.80 -4.55 -19.77
C ASN A 306 11.10 -4.28 -18.42
N PRO A 307 10.04 -5.00 -18.06
CA PRO A 307 9.42 -4.87 -16.73
C PRO A 307 10.40 -5.03 -15.57
N GLU A 308 11.46 -5.81 -15.75
CA GLU A 308 12.49 -6.06 -14.72
C GLU A 308 13.33 -4.83 -14.39
N ASP A 309 13.35 -3.81 -15.23
CA ASP A 309 14.05 -2.54 -14.97
C ASP A 309 13.40 -1.72 -13.86
N TYR A 310 12.15 -2.03 -13.48
CA TYR A 310 11.31 -1.27 -12.56
C TYR A 310 11.27 -1.84 -11.13
N PHE A 311 11.90 -2.99 -10.88
CA PHE A 311 11.87 -3.59 -9.54
C PHE A 311 13.18 -4.30 -9.15
N ASP A 312 13.36 -4.43 -7.84
CA ASP A 312 14.36 -5.29 -7.20
C ASP A 312 13.64 -6.30 -6.30
N ALA A 313 13.44 -7.51 -6.79
CA ALA A 313 12.78 -8.58 -6.06
C ALA A 313 13.71 -9.29 -5.04
N SER A 314 14.96 -8.87 -4.87
CA SER A 314 15.93 -9.57 -4.02
C SER A 314 15.46 -9.70 -2.57
N PHE A 315 14.81 -8.66 -2.03
CA PHE A 315 14.29 -8.64 -0.65
C PHE A 315 13.22 -9.71 -0.40
N VAL A 316 12.26 -9.84 -1.33
CA VAL A 316 11.21 -10.86 -1.25
C VAL A 316 11.82 -12.24 -1.47
N ARG A 317 12.72 -12.37 -2.44
CA ARG A 317 13.41 -13.64 -2.78
C ARG A 317 14.22 -14.16 -1.60
N GLU A 318 14.96 -13.33 -0.89
CA GLU A 318 15.71 -13.70 0.32
C GLU A 318 14.79 -14.30 1.39
N LEU A 319 13.64 -13.67 1.64
CA LEU A 319 12.66 -14.16 2.62
C LEU A 319 11.96 -15.46 2.16
N ASP A 320 11.69 -15.60 0.86
CA ASP A 320 11.07 -16.79 0.29
C ASP A 320 12.03 -17.97 0.30
N GLN A 321 13.25 -17.80 -0.23
CA GLN A 321 14.26 -18.85 -0.29
C GLN A 321 14.73 -19.33 1.09
N SER A 322 14.69 -18.46 2.11
CA SER A 322 14.96 -18.88 3.50
C SER A 322 13.83 -19.74 4.11
N GLY A 323 12.72 -19.94 3.40
CA GLY A 323 11.52 -20.61 3.91
C GLY A 323 10.73 -19.77 4.92
N TYR A 324 11.11 -18.50 5.14
CA TYR A 324 10.47 -17.64 6.12
C TYR A 324 8.99 -17.40 5.79
N ILE A 325 8.67 -17.08 4.52
CA ILE A 325 7.28 -16.79 4.11
C ILE A 325 6.40 -18.02 4.32
N ASP A 326 6.84 -19.19 3.86
CA ASP A 326 6.08 -20.44 4.02
C ASP A 326 5.90 -20.82 5.50
N SER A 327 6.88 -20.51 6.36
CA SER A 327 6.81 -20.77 7.79
C SER A 327 5.69 -20.02 8.50
N LEU A 328 5.31 -18.83 7.99
CA LEU A 328 4.20 -18.02 8.53
C LEU A 328 2.86 -18.74 8.37
N TYR A 329 2.67 -19.50 7.28
CA TYR A 329 1.41 -20.17 6.93
C TYR A 329 1.34 -21.64 7.37
N LYS A 330 2.43 -22.20 7.91
CA LYS A 330 2.37 -23.55 8.52
C LYS A 330 1.55 -23.47 9.80
N LYS A 331 0.51 -24.30 9.90
CA LYS A 331 -0.26 -24.44 11.14
C LYS A 331 0.71 -24.92 12.25
N ARG A 332 0.74 -24.17 13.35
CA ARG A 332 1.34 -24.63 14.60
C ARG A 332 0.44 -25.62 15.28
#